data_a4fec54d81c7946f286e39140a9485c3
#
_entry.id   a4fec54d81c7946f286e39140a9485c3
#
_cell.length_a   1.000
_cell.length_b   1.000
_cell.length_c   1.000
_cell.angle_alpha   90.00
_cell.angle_beta   90.00
_cell.angle_gamma   90.00
#
_symmetry.space_group_name_H-M   'P 1'
#
loop_
_entity.id
_entity.type
_entity.pdbx_description
1 polymer ?
#
loop_
_entity_poly.entity_id
_entity_poly.type
_entity_poly.pdbx_seq_one_letter_code
_entity_poly.pdbx_strand_id
1 'polypeptide(L)'
;MKSNFDFLDNEFPVLAQFGKRAELYLYSDSNSCLMKLGLIGETVVNLMFTYDRITLPAENTAVNRIAVLFREGLLTQDLVDILHALRKVRNKAVHENYASVVDGKVLLQMAHSLCEWFMQTYGDWNYKNKPFVLPTNLPVEASTDTGAEQEQEKQLSKEAEEKAAASDSVAK
;
A
#
# COMPACT_ATOMS: atom_id res chain seq x y z
N MET A 1 10.14 11.48 -13.97
CA MET A 1 11.08 10.46 -13.45
C MET A 1 10.39 9.10 -13.51
N LYS A 2 11.06 8.03 -13.92
CA LYS A 2 10.45 6.71 -14.01
C LYS A 2 10.37 6.09 -12.60
N SER A 3 9.18 5.72 -12.15
CA SER A 3 8.96 5.09 -10.84
C SER A 3 9.00 3.56 -10.93
N ASN A 4 9.43 2.91 -9.86
CA ASN A 4 9.31 1.46 -9.72
C ASN A 4 7.85 0.99 -9.74
N PHE A 5 6.88 1.86 -9.50
CA PHE A 5 5.45 1.56 -9.41
C PHE A 5 4.66 1.94 -10.66
N ASP A 6 5.30 2.38 -11.75
CA ASP A 6 4.61 2.76 -13.00
C ASP A 6 3.78 1.62 -13.60
N PHE A 7 4.17 0.38 -13.36
CA PHE A 7 3.45 -0.81 -13.85
C PHE A 7 2.03 -0.96 -13.28
N LEU A 8 1.71 -0.27 -12.20
CA LEU A 8 0.39 -0.29 -11.55
C LEU A 8 -0.59 0.74 -12.15
N ASP A 9 -0.14 1.68 -12.96
CA ASP A 9 -0.92 2.86 -13.38
C ASP A 9 -2.27 2.51 -14.00
N ASN A 10 -2.34 1.48 -14.81
CA ASN A 10 -3.56 1.10 -15.52
C ASN A 10 -4.52 0.27 -14.66
N GLU A 11 -4.00 -0.73 -13.94
CA GLU A 11 -4.83 -1.70 -13.21
C GLU A 11 -5.13 -1.25 -11.78
N PHE A 12 -4.14 -0.65 -11.12
CA PHE A 12 -4.21 -0.26 -9.71
C PHE A 12 -3.67 1.16 -9.47
N PRO A 13 -4.33 2.20 -9.99
CA PRO A 13 -3.81 3.57 -9.95
C PRO A 13 -3.61 4.10 -8.53
N VAL A 14 -4.40 3.67 -7.56
CA VAL A 14 -4.24 4.07 -6.15
C VAL A 14 -2.94 3.51 -5.56
N LEU A 15 -2.63 2.24 -5.83
CA LEU A 15 -1.35 1.65 -5.41
C LEU A 15 -0.16 2.32 -6.10
N ALA A 16 -0.29 2.63 -7.40
CA ALA A 16 0.71 3.38 -8.15
C ALA A 16 1.00 4.73 -7.49
N GLN A 17 -0.03 5.47 -7.12
CA GLN A 17 0.09 6.78 -6.49
C GLN A 17 0.80 6.69 -5.13
N PHE A 18 0.44 5.74 -4.28
CA PHE A 18 1.12 5.56 -3.00
C PHE A 18 2.59 5.19 -3.17
N GLY A 19 2.90 4.28 -4.09
CA GLY A 19 4.28 3.89 -4.39
C GLY A 19 5.13 5.05 -4.89
N LYS A 20 4.65 5.80 -5.86
CA LYS A 20 5.33 6.98 -6.41
C LYS A 20 5.57 8.06 -5.36
N ARG A 21 4.58 8.30 -4.49
CA ARG A 21 4.74 9.26 -3.39
C ARG A 21 5.70 8.78 -2.32
N ALA A 22 5.69 7.49 -2.00
CA ALA A 22 6.67 6.92 -1.08
C ALA A 22 8.11 7.11 -1.60
N GLU A 23 8.34 6.89 -2.90
CA GLU A 23 9.63 7.18 -3.53
C GLU A 23 10.03 8.66 -3.43
N LEU A 24 9.08 9.55 -3.69
CA LEU A 24 9.30 11.00 -3.64
C LEU A 24 9.70 11.47 -2.24
N TYR A 25 9.05 10.93 -1.20
CA TYR A 25 9.25 11.35 0.18
C TYR A 25 10.40 10.63 0.90
N LEU A 26 10.98 9.59 0.32
CA LEU A 26 11.97 8.74 0.98
C LEU A 26 13.07 9.52 1.71
N TYR A 27 13.62 10.55 1.08
CA TYR A 27 14.72 11.33 1.64
C TYR A 27 14.28 12.68 2.24
N SER A 28 13.24 13.29 1.71
CA SER A 28 12.77 14.62 2.13
C SER A 28 11.83 14.58 3.33
N ASP A 29 10.99 13.54 3.41
CA ASP A 29 10.01 13.33 4.48
C ASP A 29 9.79 11.82 4.70
N SER A 30 10.74 11.18 5.36
CA SER A 30 10.69 9.73 5.57
C SER A 30 9.51 9.28 6.43
N ASN A 31 8.94 10.13 7.28
CA ASN A 31 7.69 9.82 7.99
C ASN A 31 6.54 9.62 7.00
N SER A 32 6.32 10.58 6.10
CA SER A 32 5.30 10.46 5.05
C SER A 32 5.56 9.27 4.11
N CYS A 33 6.83 8.99 3.77
CA CYS A 33 7.18 7.78 3.03
C CYS A 33 6.66 6.51 3.74
N LEU A 34 6.96 6.35 5.03
CA LEU A 34 6.53 5.18 5.81
C LEU A 34 5.01 5.08 5.91
N MET A 35 4.31 6.20 6.03
CA MET A 35 2.84 6.21 6.00
C MET A 35 2.29 5.71 4.65
N LYS A 36 2.84 6.17 3.52
CA LYS A 36 2.41 5.71 2.18
C LYS A 36 2.67 4.22 1.98
N LEU A 37 3.80 3.72 2.45
CA LEU A 37 4.11 2.28 2.39
C LEU A 37 3.10 1.44 3.18
N GLY A 38 2.70 1.89 4.35
CA GLY A 38 1.64 1.22 5.13
C GLY A 38 0.29 1.23 4.43
N LEU A 39 -0.06 2.32 3.74
CA LEU A 39 -1.29 2.41 2.93
C LEU A 39 -1.28 1.43 1.75
N ILE A 40 -0.14 1.13 1.15
CA ILE A 40 -0.02 0.08 0.12
C ILE A 40 -0.47 -1.26 0.70
N GLY A 41 0.07 -1.67 1.84
CA GLY A 41 -0.28 -2.93 2.48
C GLY A 41 -1.77 -3.02 2.83
N GLU A 42 -2.33 -1.96 3.42
CA GLU A 42 -3.74 -1.87 3.76
C GLU A 42 -4.64 -1.96 2.53
N THR A 43 -4.29 -1.24 1.47
CA THR A 43 -5.07 -1.25 0.21
C THR A 43 -5.04 -2.62 -0.44
N VAL A 44 -3.89 -3.30 -0.50
CA VAL A 44 -3.78 -4.67 -1.02
C VAL A 44 -4.69 -5.62 -0.26
N VAL A 45 -4.67 -5.60 1.08
CA VAL A 45 -5.53 -6.44 1.91
C VAL A 45 -7.00 -6.16 1.64
N ASN A 46 -7.41 -4.89 1.58
CA ASN A 46 -8.80 -4.52 1.33
C ASN A 46 -9.28 -4.96 -0.07
N LEU A 47 -8.44 -4.81 -1.10
CA LEU A 47 -8.76 -5.27 -2.44
C LEU A 47 -8.88 -6.79 -2.52
N MET A 48 -8.06 -7.55 -1.80
CA MET A 48 -8.15 -9.00 -1.74
C MET A 48 -9.49 -9.45 -1.13
N PHE A 49 -9.93 -8.83 -0.03
CA PHE A 49 -11.26 -9.11 0.54
C PHE A 49 -12.38 -8.86 -0.45
N THR A 50 -12.28 -7.78 -1.22
CA THR A 50 -13.28 -7.43 -2.24
C THR A 50 -13.28 -8.40 -3.41
N TYR A 51 -12.12 -8.69 -3.99
CA TYR A 51 -12.03 -9.54 -5.18
C TYR A 51 -12.35 -11.00 -4.91
N ASP A 52 -11.91 -11.53 -3.78
CA ASP A 52 -12.16 -12.91 -3.37
C ASP A 52 -13.49 -13.07 -2.59
N ARG A 53 -14.23 -11.98 -2.38
CA ARG A 53 -15.51 -11.95 -1.66
C ARG A 53 -15.45 -12.62 -0.29
N ILE A 54 -14.41 -12.31 0.47
CA ILE A 54 -14.20 -12.89 1.79
C ILE A 54 -14.97 -12.11 2.84
N THR A 55 -15.64 -12.82 3.74
CA THR A 55 -16.33 -12.22 4.87
C THR A 55 -15.32 -11.60 5.84
N LEU A 56 -15.57 -10.34 6.22
CA LEU A 56 -14.74 -9.66 7.22
C LEU A 56 -14.77 -10.39 8.56
N PRO A 57 -13.65 -10.40 9.30
CA PRO A 57 -13.62 -10.98 10.64
C PRO A 57 -14.53 -10.20 11.60
N ALA A 58 -15.09 -10.87 12.61
CA ALA A 58 -15.95 -10.23 13.62
C ALA A 58 -15.23 -9.08 14.33
N GLU A 59 -13.97 -9.28 14.69
CA GLU A 59 -13.06 -8.22 15.13
C GLU A 59 -12.24 -7.76 13.93
N ASN A 60 -12.68 -6.68 13.29
CA ASN A 60 -12.19 -6.21 12.01
C ASN A 60 -10.92 -5.35 12.15
N THR A 61 -9.83 -5.96 12.64
CA THR A 61 -8.51 -5.34 12.73
C THR A 61 -7.64 -5.71 11.54
N ALA A 62 -6.61 -4.91 11.26
CA ALA A 62 -5.64 -5.21 10.21
C ALA A 62 -4.95 -6.58 10.45
N VAL A 63 -4.62 -6.90 11.69
CA VAL A 63 -4.02 -8.20 12.07
C VAL A 63 -4.96 -9.35 11.74
N ASN A 64 -6.23 -9.25 12.11
CA ASN A 64 -7.23 -10.29 11.87
C ASN A 64 -7.55 -10.46 10.38
N ARG A 65 -7.58 -9.38 9.60
CA ARG A 65 -7.73 -9.44 8.13
C ARG A 65 -6.59 -10.24 7.49
N ILE A 66 -5.35 -9.95 7.85
CA ILE A 66 -4.17 -10.68 7.34
C ILE A 66 -4.26 -12.16 7.74
N ALA A 67 -4.63 -12.45 9.00
CA ALA A 67 -4.79 -13.82 9.49
C ALA A 67 -5.87 -14.59 8.71
N VAL A 68 -6.99 -13.96 8.37
CA VAL A 68 -8.05 -14.57 7.55
C VAL A 68 -7.52 -14.91 6.16
N LEU A 69 -6.86 -13.98 5.47
CA LEU A 69 -6.29 -14.21 4.13
C LEU A 69 -5.27 -15.35 4.13
N PHE A 70 -4.44 -15.41 5.17
CA PHE A 70 -3.47 -16.51 5.32
C PHE A 70 -4.17 -17.85 5.55
N ARG A 71 -5.17 -17.90 6.42
CA ARG A 71 -5.94 -19.13 6.70
C ARG A 71 -6.69 -19.64 5.45
N GLU A 72 -7.20 -18.72 4.62
CA GLU A 72 -7.86 -19.07 3.35
C GLU A 72 -6.85 -19.51 2.26
N GLY A 73 -5.55 -19.53 2.55
CA GLY A 73 -4.52 -19.95 1.61
C GLY A 73 -4.20 -18.94 0.52
N LEU A 74 -4.59 -17.67 0.69
CA LEU A 74 -4.41 -16.60 -0.29
C LEU A 74 -3.08 -15.86 -0.14
N LEU A 75 -2.41 -16.02 1.00
CA LEU A 75 -1.11 -15.42 1.29
C LEU A 75 -0.10 -16.50 1.65
N THR A 76 1.14 -16.33 1.19
CA THR A 76 2.30 -17.06 1.72
C THR A 76 2.81 -16.40 3.00
N GLN A 77 3.65 -17.11 3.78
CA GLN A 77 4.24 -16.54 4.99
C GLN A 77 5.07 -15.29 4.69
N ASP A 78 5.82 -15.26 3.59
CA ASP A 78 6.62 -14.10 3.19
C ASP A 78 5.76 -12.87 2.96
N LEU A 79 4.60 -13.03 2.31
CA LEU A 79 3.64 -11.94 2.10
C LEU A 79 3.01 -11.46 3.41
N VAL A 80 2.70 -12.38 4.31
CA VAL A 80 2.21 -12.04 5.67
C VAL A 80 3.25 -11.21 6.42
N ASP A 81 4.51 -11.59 6.35
CA ASP A 81 5.62 -10.89 7.01
C ASP A 81 5.81 -9.47 6.45
N ILE A 82 5.72 -9.32 5.12
CA ILE A 82 5.74 -8.01 4.46
C ILE A 82 4.57 -7.14 4.93
N LEU A 83 3.35 -7.67 4.91
CA LEU A 83 2.15 -6.93 5.33
C LEU A 83 2.23 -6.48 6.78
N HIS A 84 2.73 -7.33 7.68
CA HIS A 84 2.94 -6.95 9.07
C HIS A 84 4.05 -5.91 9.25
N ALA A 85 5.14 -5.98 8.47
CA ALA A 85 6.19 -4.97 8.49
C ALA A 85 5.66 -3.59 8.07
N LEU A 86 4.92 -3.53 6.97
CA LEU A 86 4.28 -2.30 6.48
C LEU A 86 3.28 -1.72 7.49
N ARG A 87 2.45 -2.57 8.08
CA ARG A 87 1.47 -2.17 9.10
C ARG A 87 2.15 -1.59 10.35
N LYS A 88 3.15 -2.28 10.87
CA LYS A 88 3.85 -1.87 12.10
C LYS A 88 4.56 -0.54 11.91
N VAL A 89 5.23 -0.33 10.79
CA VAL A 89 5.94 0.93 10.52
C VAL A 89 4.97 2.09 10.34
N ARG A 90 3.83 1.87 9.68
CA ARG A 90 2.78 2.89 9.58
C ARG A 90 2.26 3.29 10.95
N ASN A 91 1.99 2.33 11.82
CA ASN A 91 1.54 2.64 13.18
C ASN A 91 2.55 3.51 13.94
N LYS A 92 3.84 3.20 13.85
CA LYS A 92 4.89 4.03 14.42
C LYS A 92 4.94 5.43 13.78
N ALA A 93 4.84 5.51 12.47
CA ALA A 93 4.85 6.79 11.76
C ALA A 93 3.68 7.70 12.18
N VAL A 94 2.49 7.13 12.33
CA VAL A 94 1.27 7.87 12.69
C VAL A 94 1.25 8.25 14.17
N HIS A 95 1.55 7.32 15.06
CA HIS A 95 1.35 7.51 16.52
C HIS A 95 2.57 8.03 17.25
N GLU A 96 3.78 7.76 16.74
CA GLU A 96 5.04 8.12 17.37
C GLU A 96 5.83 9.15 16.55
N ASN A 97 5.27 9.65 15.45
CA ASN A 97 5.97 10.51 14.47
C ASN A 97 7.32 9.93 14.02
N TYR A 98 7.37 8.60 13.90
CA TYR A 98 8.58 7.88 13.53
C TYR A 98 8.99 8.20 12.11
N ALA A 99 10.28 8.40 11.87
CA ALA A 99 10.87 8.68 10.58
C ALA A 99 12.21 7.92 10.45
N SER A 100 12.43 7.25 9.35
CA SER A 100 13.65 6.50 9.08
C SER A 100 13.84 6.28 7.58
N VAL A 101 14.89 6.86 7.03
CA VAL A 101 15.27 6.63 5.63
C VAL A 101 15.75 5.18 5.42
N VAL A 102 16.43 4.61 6.40
CA VAL A 102 16.93 3.22 6.34
C VAL A 102 15.76 2.25 6.23
N ASP A 103 14.77 2.36 7.11
CA ASP A 103 13.57 1.53 7.07
C ASP A 103 12.77 1.81 5.80
N GLY A 104 12.68 3.06 5.38
CA GLY A 104 12.02 3.46 4.14
C GLY A 104 12.59 2.74 2.92
N LYS A 105 13.92 2.63 2.80
CA LYS A 105 14.58 1.92 1.69
C LYS A 105 14.21 0.44 1.66
N VAL A 106 14.27 -0.23 2.81
CA VAL A 106 13.96 -1.66 2.93
C VAL A 106 12.48 -1.93 2.64
N LEU A 107 11.60 -1.16 3.27
CA LEU A 107 10.15 -1.33 3.15
C LEU A 107 9.63 -0.92 1.77
N LEU A 108 10.27 0.03 1.11
CA LEU A 108 9.93 0.40 -0.27
C LEU A 108 10.18 -0.78 -1.24
N GLN A 109 11.28 -1.49 -1.08
CA GLN A 109 11.56 -2.70 -1.84
C GLN A 109 10.58 -3.83 -1.53
N MET A 110 10.24 -4.03 -0.26
CA MET A 110 9.24 -5.00 0.15
C MET A 110 7.85 -4.68 -0.42
N ALA A 111 7.44 -3.42 -0.39
CA ALA A 111 6.19 -2.96 -0.97
C ALA A 111 6.16 -3.15 -2.49
N HIS A 112 7.27 -2.91 -3.18
CA HIS A 112 7.39 -3.18 -4.60
C HIS A 112 7.18 -4.67 -4.91
N SER A 113 7.83 -5.57 -4.18
CA SER A 113 7.66 -7.02 -4.34
C SER A 113 6.22 -7.47 -4.08
N LEU A 114 5.57 -6.92 -3.06
CA LEU A 114 4.16 -7.16 -2.77
C LEU A 114 3.27 -6.73 -3.95
N CYS A 115 3.53 -5.55 -4.51
CA CYS A 115 2.77 -5.03 -5.64
C CYS A 115 2.98 -5.83 -6.93
N GLU A 116 4.19 -6.34 -7.19
CA GLU A 116 4.46 -7.22 -8.33
C GLU A 116 3.69 -8.54 -8.21
N TRP A 117 3.71 -9.16 -7.03
CA TRP A 117 2.90 -10.33 -6.75
C TRP A 117 1.40 -10.03 -6.93
N PHE A 118 0.93 -8.91 -6.41
CA PHE A 118 -0.47 -8.50 -6.50
C PHE A 118 -0.89 -8.25 -7.95
N MET A 119 -0.04 -7.62 -8.77
CA MET A 119 -0.27 -7.43 -10.19
C MET A 119 -0.42 -8.77 -10.91
N GLN A 120 0.45 -9.74 -10.69
CA GLN A 120 0.41 -11.05 -11.31
C GLN A 120 -0.81 -11.87 -10.88
N THR A 121 -1.28 -11.68 -9.66
CA THR A 121 -2.38 -12.47 -9.08
C THR A 121 -3.74 -11.90 -9.42
N TYR A 122 -3.91 -10.57 -9.37
CA TYR A 122 -5.20 -9.89 -9.48
C TYR A 122 -5.33 -8.96 -10.70
N GLY A 123 -4.23 -8.61 -11.33
CA GLY A 123 -4.21 -7.73 -12.51
C GLY A 123 -3.86 -8.48 -13.77
N ASP A 124 -2.60 -8.36 -14.20
CA ASP A 124 -2.08 -8.99 -15.41
C ASP A 124 -1.15 -10.17 -15.05
N TRP A 125 -1.65 -11.40 -15.20
CA TRP A 125 -0.89 -12.61 -14.94
C TRP A 125 0.32 -12.82 -15.89
N ASN A 126 0.37 -12.11 -17.01
CA ASN A 126 1.53 -12.07 -17.92
C ASN A 126 2.59 -11.06 -17.52
N TYR A 127 2.32 -10.23 -16.50
CA TYR A 127 3.29 -9.26 -16.02
C TYR A 127 4.63 -9.93 -15.66
N LYS A 128 5.73 -9.35 -16.12
CA LYS A 128 7.08 -9.81 -15.80
C LYS A 128 7.71 -8.91 -14.76
N ASN A 129 8.21 -9.50 -13.69
CA ASN A 129 8.90 -8.78 -12.63
C ASN A 129 10.06 -7.96 -13.19
N LYS A 130 10.21 -6.76 -12.69
CA LYS A 130 11.30 -5.84 -13.05
C LYS A 130 12.20 -5.61 -11.85
N PRO A 131 13.52 -5.44 -12.07
CA PRO A 131 14.42 -5.13 -10.98
C PRO A 131 14.00 -3.84 -10.26
N PHE A 132 14.00 -3.87 -8.94
CA PHE A 132 13.80 -2.68 -8.13
C PHE A 132 15.02 -1.77 -8.22
N VAL A 133 14.81 -0.50 -8.47
CA VAL A 133 15.87 0.52 -8.50
C VAL A 133 15.65 1.48 -7.35
N LEU A 134 16.57 1.50 -6.38
CA LEU A 134 16.45 2.41 -5.24
C LEU A 134 16.46 3.87 -5.73
N PRO A 135 15.47 4.68 -5.33
CA PRO A 135 15.44 6.09 -5.68
C PRO A 135 16.70 6.82 -5.19
N THR A 136 17.23 7.71 -6.00
CA THR A 136 18.40 8.52 -5.66
C THR A 136 17.97 9.76 -4.88
N ASN A 137 18.81 10.19 -3.94
CA ASN A 137 18.61 11.45 -3.20
C ASN A 137 18.98 12.65 -4.09
N LEU A 138 18.09 12.99 -5.02
CA LEU A 138 18.22 14.22 -5.82
C LEU A 138 17.49 15.36 -5.10
N PRO A 139 18.03 16.59 -5.09
CA PRO A 139 17.32 17.76 -4.56
C PRO A 139 16.01 17.92 -5.34
N VAL A 140 14.90 17.73 -4.66
CA VAL A 140 13.57 18.07 -5.21
C VAL A 140 13.42 19.57 -5.12
N GLU A 141 13.30 20.27 -6.23
CA GLU A 141 12.83 21.66 -6.22
C GLU A 141 11.46 21.68 -5.56
N ALA A 142 11.34 22.48 -4.49
CA ALA A 142 10.18 22.51 -3.62
C ALA A 142 8.91 22.88 -4.40
N SER A 143 8.06 21.92 -4.68
CA SER A 143 6.67 22.17 -5.03
C SER A 143 5.86 22.22 -3.73
N THR A 144 5.49 23.45 -3.35
CA THR A 144 4.57 23.76 -2.26
C THR A 144 3.17 23.26 -2.62
N ASP A 145 2.79 22.09 -2.14
CA ASP A 145 1.37 21.73 -2.08
C ASP A 145 1.10 20.65 -0.99
N THR A 146 1.14 21.05 0.27
CA THR A 146 1.02 20.12 1.41
C THR A 146 -0.36 20.16 2.08
N GLY A 147 -1.24 21.10 1.73
CA GLY A 147 -2.52 21.27 2.42
C GLY A 147 -3.72 20.58 1.75
N ALA A 148 -3.77 20.56 0.42
CA ALA A 148 -4.88 19.99 -0.35
C ALA A 148 -4.80 18.45 -0.45
N GLU A 149 -3.60 17.89 -0.33
CA GLU A 149 -3.36 16.46 -0.50
C GLU A 149 -3.84 15.60 0.68
N GLN A 150 -3.77 16.12 1.90
CA GLN A 150 -4.22 15.41 3.10
C GLN A 150 -5.76 15.30 3.18
N GLU A 151 -6.49 16.27 2.63
CA GLU A 151 -7.94 16.20 2.54
C GLU A 151 -8.43 15.26 1.44
N GLN A 152 -7.74 15.21 0.31
CA GLN A 152 -8.05 14.26 -0.77
C GLN A 152 -7.77 12.81 -0.37
N GLU A 153 -6.74 12.55 0.43
CA GLU A 153 -6.44 11.19 0.93
C GLU A 153 -7.47 10.69 1.93
N LYS A 154 -7.95 11.55 2.82
CA LYS A 154 -9.06 11.22 3.73
C LYS A 154 -10.35 10.93 2.96
N GLN A 155 -10.56 11.60 1.85
CA GLN A 155 -11.74 11.44 1.01
C GLN A 155 -11.67 10.15 0.18
N LEU A 156 -10.51 9.85 -0.43
CA LEU A 156 -10.26 8.61 -1.18
C LEU A 156 -10.32 7.35 -0.30
N SER A 157 -9.82 7.45 0.93
CA SER A 157 -9.92 6.37 1.92
C SER A 157 -11.37 6.12 2.35
N LYS A 158 -12.17 7.17 2.54
CA LYS A 158 -13.60 7.06 2.84
C LYS A 158 -14.42 6.53 1.67
N GLU A 159 -14.14 6.99 0.45
CA GLU A 159 -14.84 6.50 -0.75
C GLU A 159 -14.53 5.03 -1.07
N ALA A 160 -13.32 4.57 -0.75
CA ALA A 160 -12.97 3.14 -0.87
C ALA A 160 -13.70 2.29 0.19
N GLU A 161 -13.87 2.81 1.41
CA GLU A 161 -14.65 2.15 2.47
C GLU A 161 -16.15 2.17 2.18
N GLU A 162 -16.70 3.26 1.65
CA GLU A 162 -18.12 3.37 1.28
C GLU A 162 -18.46 2.49 0.06
N LYS A 163 -17.58 2.37 -0.93
CA LYS A 163 -17.77 1.44 -2.05
C LYS A 163 -17.72 -0.02 -1.61
N ALA A 164 -16.87 -0.35 -0.65
CA ALA A 164 -16.85 -1.69 -0.06
C ALA A 164 -18.12 -2.00 0.73
N ALA A 165 -18.65 -1.01 1.47
CA ALA A 165 -19.90 -1.13 2.23
C ALA A 165 -21.15 -1.15 1.34
N ALA A 166 -21.16 -0.40 0.22
CA ALA A 166 -22.30 -0.36 -0.71
C ALA A 166 -22.44 -1.64 -1.54
N SER A 167 -21.34 -2.38 -1.81
CA SER A 167 -21.42 -3.67 -2.49
C SER A 167 -22.01 -4.78 -1.61
N ASP A 168 -21.98 -4.63 -0.29
CA ASP A 168 -22.52 -5.61 0.66
C ASP A 168 -24.05 -5.46 0.85
N SER A 169 -24.63 -4.30 0.50
CA SER A 169 -26.07 -4.06 0.62
C SER A 169 -26.90 -4.52 -0.58
N VAL A 170 -26.29 -4.90 -1.69
CA VAL A 170 -26.96 -5.36 -2.93
C VAL A 170 -27.08 -6.89 -3.00
N ALA A 171 -26.52 -7.63 -2.05
CA ALA A 171 -26.53 -9.10 -2.00
C ALA A 171 -27.52 -9.67 -0.97
N LYS A 172 -28.74 -9.06 -0.83
CA LYS A 172 -29.88 -9.65 -0.11
C LYS A 172 -31.07 -9.83 -1.03
#